data_c603c1137906cc003a152454c66f9815
#
_entry.id   c603c1137906cc003a152454c66f9815
#
_cell.length_a   1.000
_cell.length_b   1.000
_cell.length_c   1.000
_cell.angle_alpha   90.00
_cell.angle_beta   90.00
_cell.angle_gamma   90.00
#
_symmetry.space_group_name_H-M   'P 1'
#
loop_
_entity.id
_entity.type
_entity.pdbx_description
1 polymer ?
#
loop_
_entity_poly.entity_id
_entity_poly.type
_entity_poly.pdbx_seq_one_letter_code
_entity_poly.pdbx_strand_id
1 'polypeptide(L)'
;MKYLKDNKNINYFKIFFILFLMFQFSSMSIYAEKIKNYEVSIQINKNGTLTVNEIIDYEFDEKLKHGIYRDIPLNYKKLGFEMDKTFIKMNSIKRNGQPEGYTKKKFFEGIRYRVGSESVYVNSVEKNSRYEFNYTVYNAISKNKGIYQIYYNAIGQFWTVPIENADIIISFENNQNIEKDEIERMEVSTGSYGEELNNYEMHDDNGKIIIKSTEEFSPDTGLTFLLNLKTDKIKPTFLDRIKILFTINPFFITGPLVLLFLTIYSFVTWLFFGKDPVKKAIIPEFNIPKGISAMYAAYVNGIKKPREILSVGVMSLLSKGYIKAEDEEGNGKNVKYTKVETENGTVKEKLYEEERIVLEALSSGQDGIFSDSRNLYKSGSKVLNLLSDRYGKVTYQKNYMFLIPFFLAVPILLFVTFAPTNKYFFQIFDYRIILFFLPVFFSLANLIIILNKKILCFIIMIITLLLSIKLGAEMFILALCYMILFVVYFMVIGKYTDKGLREKEYLKGMKMYIKTAEENKIQKFNDVDELVEYFKGILPYAVALGVKNEAINLMEKSIRLNNFEESGNYVSNRVYMPSYYSDLTRSLSSEYNKAYEKISEENFRASRSHSGGGFSSGRSRSGGGSGGGGGGSW
;
A
#
# COMPACT_ATOMS: atom_id res chain seq x y z
N MET A 1 -68.47 -10.88 -64.90
CA MET A 1 -67.77 -11.03 -63.61
C MET A 1 -66.20 -10.88 -63.74
N LYS A 2 -65.65 -10.71 -64.89
CA LYS A 2 -64.16 -10.62 -65.09
C LYS A 2 -63.64 -9.15 -64.97
N TYR A 3 -64.45 -8.15 -65.29
CA TYR A 3 -64.09 -6.73 -65.30
C TYR A 3 -64.06 -6.05 -63.89
N LEU A 4 -64.66 -6.66 -62.87
CA LEU A 4 -64.67 -6.09 -61.52
C LEU A 4 -63.50 -6.56 -60.65
N LYS A 5 -62.72 -7.58 -61.10
CA LYS A 5 -61.56 -8.09 -60.36
C LYS A 5 -60.28 -7.29 -60.62
N ASP A 6 -60.16 -6.69 -61.81
CA ASP A 6 -58.96 -5.94 -62.17
C ASP A 6 -58.91 -4.54 -61.56
N ASN A 7 -60.09 -3.93 -61.29
CA ASN A 7 -60.14 -2.61 -60.68
C ASN A 7 -59.77 -2.61 -59.19
N LYS A 8 -59.95 -3.74 -58.48
CA LYS A 8 -59.54 -3.83 -57.07
C LYS A 8 -58.03 -3.93 -56.93
N ASN A 9 -57.37 -4.69 -57.78
CA ASN A 9 -55.90 -4.85 -57.76
C ASN A 9 -55.16 -3.60 -58.13
N ILE A 10 -55.71 -2.77 -59.04
CA ILE A 10 -55.13 -1.46 -59.42
C ILE A 10 -55.23 -0.47 -58.22
N ASN A 11 -56.30 -0.50 -57.44
CA ASN A 11 -56.43 0.33 -56.27
C ASN A 11 -55.45 -0.07 -55.15
N TYR A 12 -55.25 -1.39 -54.90
CA TYR A 12 -54.25 -1.84 -53.90
C TYR A 12 -52.85 -1.47 -54.30
N PHE A 13 -52.48 -1.60 -55.57
CA PHE A 13 -51.16 -1.20 -56.06
C PHE A 13 -50.93 0.32 -55.95
N LYS A 14 -51.94 1.14 -56.27
CA LYS A 14 -51.85 2.57 -56.05
C LYS A 14 -51.75 2.95 -54.58
N ILE A 15 -52.48 2.31 -53.71
CA ILE A 15 -52.39 2.49 -52.25
C ILE A 15 -51.01 2.07 -51.76
N PHE A 16 -50.50 0.90 -52.17
CA PHE A 16 -49.16 0.43 -51.82
C PHE A 16 -48.09 1.38 -52.34
N PHE A 17 -48.20 1.90 -53.55
CA PHE A 17 -47.22 2.84 -54.13
C PHE A 17 -47.26 4.21 -53.42
N ILE A 18 -48.42 4.70 -53.00
CA ILE A 18 -48.57 5.91 -52.20
C ILE A 18 -47.99 5.68 -50.79
N LEU A 19 -48.24 4.55 -50.15
CA LEU A 19 -47.65 4.19 -48.86
C LEU A 19 -46.12 4.03 -48.98
N PHE A 20 -45.60 3.44 -50.06
CA PHE A 20 -44.19 3.31 -50.34
C PHE A 20 -43.53 4.68 -50.57
N LEU A 21 -44.17 5.58 -51.32
CA LEU A 21 -43.72 6.96 -51.46
C LEU A 21 -43.75 7.71 -50.12
N MET A 22 -44.83 7.56 -49.32
CA MET A 22 -44.89 8.14 -47.97
C MET A 22 -43.78 7.59 -47.06
N PHE A 23 -43.45 6.30 -47.16
CA PHE A 23 -42.36 5.69 -46.42
C PHE A 23 -40.99 6.21 -46.87
N GLN A 24 -40.78 6.47 -48.13
CA GLN A 24 -39.57 7.10 -48.67
C GLN A 24 -39.42 8.58 -48.18
N PHE A 25 -40.53 9.32 -48.06
CA PHE A 25 -40.50 10.69 -47.53
C PHE A 25 -40.39 10.74 -45.99
N SER A 26 -40.73 9.68 -45.27
CA SER A 26 -40.59 9.63 -43.81
C SER A 26 -39.16 9.44 -43.32
N SER A 27 -38.20 9.21 -44.21
CA SER A 27 -36.78 9.02 -43.85
C SER A 27 -35.93 10.32 -44.05
N MET A 28 -36.51 11.45 -44.43
CA MET A 28 -35.83 12.73 -44.32
C MET A 28 -35.91 13.21 -42.87
N SER A 29 -34.88 12.94 -42.09
CA SER A 29 -34.70 13.54 -40.77
C SER A 29 -34.49 15.03 -40.93
N ILE A 30 -35.56 15.82 -40.78
CA ILE A 30 -35.45 17.29 -40.69
C ILE A 30 -34.90 17.55 -39.28
N TYR A 31 -33.60 17.78 -39.16
CA TYR A 31 -33.03 18.27 -37.91
C TYR A 31 -33.54 19.69 -37.70
N ALA A 32 -34.30 19.90 -36.64
CA ALA A 32 -34.81 21.22 -36.29
C ALA A 32 -33.73 22.12 -35.68
N GLU A 33 -32.66 21.54 -35.14
CA GLU A 33 -31.49 22.18 -34.57
C GLU A 33 -30.24 21.88 -35.40
N LYS A 34 -29.31 22.83 -35.52
CA LYS A 34 -28.06 22.67 -36.27
C LYS A 34 -27.00 23.64 -35.82
N ILE A 35 -25.75 23.34 -36.15
CA ILE A 35 -24.64 24.28 -36.08
C ILE A 35 -24.39 24.81 -37.48
N LYS A 36 -24.55 26.11 -37.66
CA LYS A 36 -24.33 26.77 -38.98
C LYS A 36 -22.84 26.83 -39.31
N ASN A 37 -22.06 27.30 -38.32
CA ASN A 37 -20.60 27.41 -38.46
C ASN A 37 -19.95 26.94 -37.20
N TYR A 38 -18.90 26.11 -37.34
CA TYR A 38 -18.06 25.66 -36.26
C TYR A 38 -16.60 25.97 -36.58
N GLU A 39 -16.09 27.06 -36.05
CA GLU A 39 -14.68 27.41 -36.17
C GLU A 39 -13.88 26.91 -34.98
N VAL A 40 -12.75 26.24 -35.23
CA VAL A 40 -11.82 25.76 -34.23
C VAL A 40 -10.41 26.28 -34.49
N SER A 41 -9.99 27.26 -33.72
CA SER A 41 -8.64 27.81 -33.79
C SER A 41 -7.75 27.09 -32.75
N ILE A 42 -6.71 26.41 -33.23
CA ILE A 42 -5.76 25.63 -32.40
C ILE A 42 -4.39 26.31 -32.45
N GLN A 43 -3.97 26.87 -31.34
CA GLN A 43 -2.68 27.49 -31.18
C GLN A 43 -1.70 26.58 -30.48
N ILE A 44 -0.58 26.26 -31.13
CA ILE A 44 0.50 25.45 -30.59
C ILE A 44 1.42 26.35 -29.77
N ASN A 45 1.49 26.13 -28.45
CA ASN A 45 2.26 26.97 -27.56
C ASN A 45 3.70 26.44 -27.38
N LYS A 46 4.66 27.35 -27.20
CA LYS A 46 6.07 27.08 -26.97
C LYS A 46 6.28 26.14 -25.76
N ASN A 47 5.45 26.25 -24.74
CA ASN A 47 5.51 25.44 -23.53
C ASN A 47 4.98 24.00 -23.69
N GLY A 48 4.55 23.59 -24.91
CA GLY A 48 4.04 22.24 -25.19
C GLY A 48 2.57 22.03 -24.85
N THR A 49 1.78 23.07 -24.69
CA THR A 49 0.33 23.00 -24.55
C THR A 49 -0.36 23.46 -25.85
N LEU A 50 -1.65 23.15 -25.98
CA LEU A 50 -2.50 23.76 -27.03
C LEU A 50 -3.45 24.75 -26.37
N THR A 51 -3.65 25.93 -27.01
CA THR A 51 -4.76 26.81 -26.71
C THR A 51 -5.81 26.65 -27.82
N VAL A 52 -7.00 26.25 -27.43
CA VAL A 52 -8.11 25.99 -28.35
C VAL A 52 -9.18 27.04 -28.14
N ASN A 53 -9.64 27.62 -29.22
CA ASN A 53 -10.77 28.52 -29.25
C ASN A 53 -11.82 27.96 -30.22
N GLU A 54 -12.97 27.55 -29.70
CA GLU A 54 -14.11 27.06 -30.48
C GLU A 54 -15.16 28.16 -30.57
N ILE A 55 -15.62 28.44 -31.77
CA ILE A 55 -16.74 29.37 -32.05
C ILE A 55 -17.84 28.56 -32.71
N ILE A 56 -19.00 28.49 -32.08
CA ILE A 56 -20.13 27.66 -32.47
C ILE A 56 -21.34 28.55 -32.70
N ASP A 57 -21.76 28.71 -33.96
CA ASP A 57 -23.00 29.38 -34.34
C ASP A 57 -24.15 28.36 -34.32
N TYR A 58 -24.85 28.28 -33.18
CA TYR A 58 -25.91 27.32 -32.94
C TYR A 58 -27.29 27.85 -33.29
N GLU A 59 -28.05 27.15 -34.12
CA GLU A 59 -29.45 27.42 -34.44
C GLU A 59 -30.34 26.44 -33.67
N PHE A 60 -31.17 26.98 -32.79
CA PHE A 60 -32.12 26.22 -31.98
C PHE A 60 -33.44 25.95 -32.75
N ASP A 61 -34.12 24.89 -32.36
CA ASP A 61 -35.50 24.62 -32.78
C ASP A 61 -36.50 25.58 -32.11
N GLU A 62 -37.78 25.35 -32.33
CA GLU A 62 -38.86 26.16 -31.75
C GLU A 62 -39.09 25.87 -30.25
N LYS A 63 -38.51 24.82 -29.71
CA LYS A 63 -38.61 24.50 -28.30
C LYS A 63 -37.73 25.39 -27.47
N LEU A 64 -38.25 25.88 -26.35
CA LEU A 64 -37.48 26.71 -25.43
C LEU A 64 -36.33 25.93 -24.83
N LYS A 65 -35.12 26.47 -24.94
CA LYS A 65 -33.87 25.90 -24.51
C LYS A 65 -33.15 26.82 -23.54
N HIS A 66 -32.44 26.25 -22.59
CA HIS A 66 -31.66 27.00 -21.61
C HIS A 66 -30.20 27.24 -22.07
N GLY A 67 -29.75 26.54 -23.11
CA GLY A 67 -28.39 26.66 -23.63
C GLY A 67 -27.90 25.41 -24.34
N ILE A 68 -26.56 25.27 -24.42
CA ILE A 68 -25.91 24.10 -24.99
C ILE A 68 -25.04 23.40 -23.95
N TYR A 69 -24.76 22.13 -24.17
CA TYR A 69 -23.71 21.43 -23.47
C TYR A 69 -22.57 21.07 -24.44
N ARG A 70 -21.34 21.13 -23.95
CA ARG A 70 -20.13 20.72 -24.67
C ARG A 70 -19.40 19.65 -23.88
N ASP A 71 -19.29 18.47 -24.45
CA ASP A 71 -18.54 17.34 -23.90
C ASP A 71 -17.15 17.31 -24.50
N ILE A 72 -16.12 17.35 -23.66
CA ILE A 72 -14.74 17.29 -24.09
C ILE A 72 -14.08 16.06 -23.45
N PRO A 73 -13.64 15.06 -24.25
CA PRO A 73 -12.98 13.88 -23.74
C PRO A 73 -11.62 14.22 -23.17
N LEU A 74 -11.23 13.50 -22.11
CA LEU A 74 -9.90 13.62 -21.49
C LEU A 74 -8.99 12.43 -21.81
N ASN A 75 -9.57 11.30 -22.18
CA ASN A 75 -8.80 10.12 -22.55
C ASN A 75 -8.74 10.05 -24.08
N TYR A 76 -7.56 9.81 -24.61
CA TYR A 76 -7.37 9.63 -26.04
C TYR A 76 -6.42 8.46 -26.32
N LYS A 77 -6.59 7.85 -27.48
CA LYS A 77 -5.75 6.73 -27.93
C LYS A 77 -4.58 7.31 -28.72
N LYS A 78 -3.35 7.10 -28.24
CA LYS A 78 -2.15 7.38 -29.04
C LYS A 78 -2.11 6.45 -30.25
N LEU A 79 -1.41 6.86 -31.30
CA LEU A 79 -1.06 5.95 -32.40
C LEU A 79 -0.29 4.75 -31.82
N GLY A 80 -0.97 3.60 -31.77
CA GLY A 80 -0.60 2.44 -30.98
C GLY A 80 -1.74 2.08 -30.01
N PHE A 81 -1.52 1.17 -29.10
CA PHE A 81 -2.57 0.68 -28.19
C PHE A 81 -2.61 1.40 -26.84
N GLU A 82 -1.74 2.38 -26.61
CA GLU A 82 -1.67 3.07 -25.34
C GLU A 82 -2.73 4.18 -25.24
N MET A 83 -3.48 4.14 -24.15
CA MET A 83 -4.39 5.23 -23.76
C MET A 83 -3.61 6.29 -23.00
N ASP A 84 -3.74 7.55 -23.42
CA ASP A 84 -3.18 8.69 -22.72
C ASP A 84 -4.28 9.62 -22.23
N LYS A 85 -3.93 10.54 -21.35
CA LYS A 85 -4.87 11.46 -20.73
C LYS A 85 -4.44 12.90 -20.92
N THR A 86 -5.37 13.72 -21.42
CA THR A 86 -5.24 15.17 -21.45
C THR A 86 -5.82 15.80 -20.19
N PHE A 87 -5.44 17.03 -19.93
CA PHE A 87 -6.11 17.87 -18.93
C PHE A 87 -6.55 19.16 -19.60
N ILE A 88 -7.78 19.60 -19.31
CA ILE A 88 -8.36 20.81 -19.89
C ILE A 88 -8.60 21.83 -18.79
N LYS A 89 -8.02 23.01 -18.99
CA LYS A 89 -8.30 24.21 -18.21
C LYS A 89 -9.17 25.15 -19.05
N MET A 90 -10.44 25.27 -18.70
CA MET A 90 -11.32 26.27 -19.30
C MET A 90 -10.86 27.68 -18.90
N ASN A 91 -10.60 28.55 -19.88
CA ASN A 91 -10.18 29.92 -19.67
C ASN A 91 -11.40 30.86 -19.66
N SER A 92 -12.29 30.73 -20.65
CA SER A 92 -13.52 31.51 -20.72
C SER A 92 -14.60 30.80 -21.54
N ILE A 93 -15.86 31.08 -21.22
CA ILE A 93 -17.03 30.72 -22.03
C ILE A 93 -17.85 31.98 -22.21
N LYS A 94 -18.24 32.25 -23.46
CA LYS A 94 -19.07 33.42 -23.81
C LYS A 94 -20.24 32.97 -24.66
N ARG A 95 -21.34 33.76 -24.61
CA ARG A 95 -22.48 33.70 -25.52
C ARG A 95 -22.73 35.09 -26.09
N ASN A 96 -22.78 35.20 -27.39
CA ASN A 96 -22.97 36.49 -28.12
C ASN A 96 -21.98 37.57 -27.64
N GLY A 97 -20.69 37.17 -27.44
CA GLY A 97 -19.60 38.06 -27.00
C GLY A 97 -19.57 38.37 -25.50
N GLN A 98 -20.60 38.01 -24.74
CA GLN A 98 -20.68 38.25 -23.29
C GLN A 98 -20.34 37.00 -22.50
N PRO A 99 -19.64 37.10 -21.32
CA PRO A 99 -19.40 36.00 -20.46
C PRO A 99 -20.70 35.26 -20.06
N GLU A 100 -20.74 33.96 -20.18
CA GLU A 100 -21.92 33.13 -19.85
C GLU A 100 -21.65 32.18 -18.70
N GLY A 101 -22.68 32.01 -17.86
CA GLY A 101 -22.63 31.06 -16.75
C GLY A 101 -22.61 29.60 -17.22
N TYR A 102 -21.87 28.77 -16.53
CA TYR A 102 -21.83 27.34 -16.86
C TYR A 102 -21.66 26.46 -15.62
N THR A 103 -22.13 25.21 -15.74
CA THR A 103 -21.83 24.14 -14.77
C THR A 103 -20.88 23.12 -15.40
N LYS A 104 -19.98 22.55 -14.59
CA LYS A 104 -18.99 21.57 -15.01
C LYS A 104 -19.26 20.23 -14.33
N LYS A 105 -19.49 19.19 -15.11
CA LYS A 105 -19.66 17.82 -14.61
C LYS A 105 -18.62 16.92 -15.24
N LYS A 106 -17.86 16.18 -14.41
CA LYS A 106 -16.98 15.11 -14.89
C LYS A 106 -17.77 13.83 -15.11
N PHE A 107 -17.47 13.11 -16.18
CA PHE A 107 -17.91 11.75 -16.44
C PHE A 107 -16.68 10.87 -16.75
N PHE A 108 -16.89 9.57 -16.92
CA PHE A 108 -15.79 8.61 -17.01
C PHE A 108 -14.76 8.96 -18.10
N GLU A 109 -15.21 9.43 -19.26
CA GLU A 109 -14.36 9.68 -20.42
C GLU A 109 -13.99 11.17 -20.60
N GLY A 110 -14.64 12.10 -19.88
CA GLY A 110 -14.43 13.52 -20.16
C GLY A 110 -15.08 14.49 -19.18
N ILE A 111 -15.31 15.68 -19.70
CA ILE A 111 -15.92 16.80 -18.98
C ILE A 111 -17.07 17.36 -19.80
N ARG A 112 -18.24 17.47 -19.20
CA ARG A 112 -19.38 18.21 -19.74
C ARG A 112 -19.41 19.62 -19.17
N TYR A 113 -19.40 20.63 -20.06
CA TYR A 113 -19.71 22.00 -19.74
C TYR A 113 -21.15 22.27 -20.19
N ARG A 114 -22.05 22.54 -19.24
CA ARG A 114 -23.43 22.92 -19.51
C ARG A 114 -23.52 24.44 -19.39
N VAL A 115 -23.72 25.12 -20.49
CA VAL A 115 -23.66 26.56 -20.62
C VAL A 115 -25.08 27.13 -20.66
N GLY A 116 -25.34 28.15 -19.82
CA GLY A 116 -26.66 28.75 -19.64
C GLY A 116 -27.18 28.56 -18.21
N SER A 117 -28.43 29.02 -17.98
CA SER A 117 -29.09 29.00 -16.68
C SER A 117 -30.48 28.39 -16.77
N GLU A 118 -30.91 27.60 -15.77
CA GLU A 118 -32.26 27.01 -15.69
C GLU A 118 -33.39 28.08 -15.63
N SER A 119 -33.07 29.33 -15.26
CA SER A 119 -34.02 30.42 -15.16
C SER A 119 -34.19 31.22 -16.45
N VAL A 120 -33.37 30.96 -17.50
CA VAL A 120 -33.35 31.77 -18.73
C VAL A 120 -33.46 30.84 -19.93
N TYR A 121 -34.36 31.19 -20.85
CA TYR A 121 -34.45 30.56 -22.17
C TYR A 121 -33.67 31.41 -23.20
N VAL A 122 -32.62 30.79 -23.76
CA VAL A 122 -31.69 31.51 -24.66
C VAL A 122 -32.24 31.77 -26.04
N ASN A 123 -33.25 31.04 -26.49
CA ASN A 123 -33.88 31.14 -27.81
C ASN A 123 -35.29 31.73 -27.77
N SER A 124 -35.66 32.44 -26.68
CA SER A 124 -36.98 33.05 -26.54
C SER A 124 -37.23 34.24 -27.51
N VAL A 125 -36.13 34.88 -27.95
CA VAL A 125 -36.19 36.05 -28.86
C VAL A 125 -35.54 35.73 -30.20
N GLU A 126 -34.36 35.12 -30.20
CA GLU A 126 -33.58 34.80 -31.41
C GLU A 126 -33.23 33.30 -31.41
N LYS A 127 -33.44 32.63 -32.56
CA LYS A 127 -33.12 31.21 -32.72
C LYS A 127 -31.61 30.93 -32.75
N ASN A 128 -30.79 31.94 -33.06
CA ASN A 128 -29.34 31.80 -33.21
C ASN A 128 -28.61 32.30 -31.98
N SER A 129 -27.58 31.57 -31.56
CA SER A 129 -26.65 32.00 -30.53
C SER A 129 -25.23 31.59 -30.89
N ARG A 130 -24.30 32.54 -30.71
CA ARG A 130 -22.86 32.28 -30.90
C ARG A 130 -22.23 31.95 -29.55
N TYR A 131 -21.68 30.73 -29.41
CA TYR A 131 -20.93 30.30 -28.25
C TYR A 131 -19.44 30.29 -28.52
N GLU A 132 -18.65 30.80 -27.58
CA GLU A 132 -17.20 30.81 -27.65
C GLU A 132 -16.64 30.04 -26.44
N PHE A 133 -15.82 29.01 -26.70
CA PHE A 133 -15.12 28.24 -25.68
C PHE A 133 -13.62 28.42 -25.85
N ASN A 134 -12.96 29.06 -24.90
CA ASN A 134 -11.50 29.18 -24.89
C ASN A 134 -10.93 28.34 -23.78
N TYR A 135 -10.02 27.42 -24.11
CA TYR A 135 -9.41 26.52 -23.13
C TYR A 135 -7.99 26.10 -23.51
N THR A 136 -7.21 25.73 -22.50
CA THR A 136 -5.85 25.20 -22.66
C THR A 136 -5.86 23.69 -22.46
N VAL A 137 -5.26 22.96 -23.40
CA VAL A 137 -5.10 21.50 -23.36
C VAL A 137 -3.66 21.16 -23.00
N TYR A 138 -3.49 20.43 -21.93
CA TYR A 138 -2.22 19.91 -21.46
C TYR A 138 -2.06 18.45 -21.92
N ASN A 139 -0.84 18.06 -22.28
CA ASN A 139 -0.49 16.70 -22.73
C ASN A 139 -1.15 16.25 -24.05
N ALA A 140 -1.46 17.20 -24.93
CA ALA A 140 -1.95 16.88 -26.29
C ALA A 140 -0.80 16.74 -27.31
N ILE A 141 0.42 17.16 -26.96
CA ILE A 141 1.61 17.11 -27.81
C ILE A 141 2.55 16.02 -27.26
N SER A 142 2.82 15.01 -28.06
CA SER A 142 3.84 14.00 -27.74
C SER A 142 5.14 14.27 -28.51
N LYS A 143 6.30 13.85 -27.94
CA LYS A 143 7.60 13.99 -28.59
C LYS A 143 8.27 12.63 -28.73
N ASN A 144 8.65 12.23 -29.93
CA ASN A 144 9.40 11.01 -30.18
C ASN A 144 10.53 11.30 -31.20
N LYS A 145 11.78 10.92 -30.87
CA LYS A 145 12.98 11.08 -31.72
C LYS A 145 13.12 12.47 -32.37
N GLY A 146 12.75 13.54 -31.62
CA GLY A 146 12.87 14.92 -32.10
C GLY A 146 11.63 15.45 -32.85
N ILE A 147 10.66 14.61 -33.17
CA ILE A 147 9.41 14.96 -33.85
C ILE A 147 8.34 15.19 -32.79
N TYR A 148 7.63 16.30 -32.89
CA TYR A 148 6.43 16.60 -32.10
C TYR A 148 5.19 16.12 -32.86
N GLN A 149 4.35 15.33 -32.20
CA GLN A 149 3.14 14.79 -32.78
C GLN A 149 1.91 15.35 -32.05
N ILE A 150 0.97 15.85 -32.83
CA ILE A 150 -0.34 16.32 -32.41
C ILE A 150 -1.37 15.45 -33.12
N TYR A 151 -2.05 14.59 -32.36
CA TYR A 151 -3.18 13.81 -32.87
C TYR A 151 -4.44 14.30 -32.16
N TYR A 152 -5.23 15.09 -32.89
CA TYR A 152 -6.29 15.88 -32.26
C TYR A 152 -7.60 15.80 -33.05
N ASN A 153 -8.67 15.48 -32.32
CA ASN A 153 -10.02 15.48 -32.83
C ASN A 153 -10.60 16.92 -32.72
N ALA A 154 -10.50 17.67 -33.79
CA ALA A 154 -10.90 19.08 -33.82
C ALA A 154 -12.42 19.24 -33.77
N ILE A 155 -13.15 18.45 -34.56
CA ILE A 155 -14.61 18.35 -34.50
C ILE A 155 -14.94 16.97 -33.93
N GLY A 156 -15.56 16.95 -32.76
CA GLY A 156 -15.87 15.69 -32.09
C GLY A 156 -17.04 14.94 -32.74
N GLN A 157 -16.99 13.59 -32.65
CA GLN A 157 -17.98 12.71 -33.30
C GLN A 157 -19.27 12.49 -32.47
N PHE A 158 -19.54 13.22 -31.41
CA PHE A 158 -20.75 13.03 -30.60
C PHE A 158 -21.64 14.25 -30.52
N TRP A 159 -21.65 15.04 -31.59
CA TRP A 159 -22.66 16.10 -31.77
C TRP A 159 -23.99 15.47 -32.18
N THR A 160 -25.06 15.82 -31.47
CA THR A 160 -26.41 15.30 -31.73
C THR A 160 -27.12 16.05 -32.82
N VAL A 161 -26.49 17.08 -33.37
CA VAL A 161 -27.02 17.95 -34.43
C VAL A 161 -26.04 18.02 -35.59
N PRO A 162 -26.50 18.26 -36.83
CA PRO A 162 -25.62 18.42 -37.98
C PRO A 162 -24.83 19.73 -37.89
N ILE A 163 -23.64 19.75 -38.54
CA ILE A 163 -22.76 20.92 -38.65
C ILE A 163 -22.63 21.27 -40.13
N GLU A 164 -23.21 22.41 -40.55
CA GLU A 164 -23.23 22.80 -41.97
C GLU A 164 -21.83 23.14 -42.49
N ASN A 165 -21.08 23.95 -41.74
CA ASN A 165 -19.72 24.35 -42.11
C ASN A 165 -18.77 24.20 -40.91
N ALA A 166 -17.55 23.70 -41.17
CA ALA A 166 -16.51 23.61 -40.17
C ALA A 166 -15.17 24.09 -40.71
N ASP A 167 -14.55 25.02 -39.99
CA ASP A 167 -13.24 25.59 -40.29
C ASP A 167 -12.28 25.31 -39.11
N ILE A 168 -11.13 24.69 -39.41
CA ILE A 168 -10.09 24.46 -38.43
C ILE A 168 -8.85 25.26 -38.81
N ILE A 169 -8.32 26.04 -37.88
CA ILE A 169 -7.15 26.91 -38.08
C ILE A 169 -6.05 26.44 -37.11
N ILE A 170 -4.92 26.00 -37.62
CA ILE A 170 -3.77 25.58 -36.82
C ILE A 170 -2.63 26.59 -37.00
N SER A 171 -2.09 27.09 -35.89
CA SER A 171 -1.00 28.07 -35.90
C SER A 171 -0.08 27.90 -34.68
N PHE A 172 1.11 28.49 -34.72
CA PHE A 172 1.90 28.68 -33.50
C PHE A 172 1.46 29.91 -32.71
N GLU A 173 1.81 29.99 -31.44
CA GLU A 173 1.63 31.19 -30.63
C GLU A 173 2.36 32.39 -31.24
N ASN A 174 1.90 33.61 -30.94
CA ASN A 174 2.46 34.86 -31.44
C ASN A 174 2.48 34.98 -32.99
N ASN A 175 1.54 34.31 -33.67
CA ASN A 175 1.42 34.32 -35.14
C ASN A 175 2.69 33.87 -35.88
N GLN A 176 3.50 32.99 -35.25
CA GLN A 176 4.61 32.39 -35.96
C GLN A 176 4.12 31.38 -36.99
N ASN A 177 4.72 31.42 -38.18
CA ASN A 177 4.38 30.54 -39.29
C ASN A 177 4.74 29.08 -38.99
N ILE A 178 3.95 28.16 -39.55
CA ILE A 178 4.32 26.72 -39.68
C ILE A 178 4.97 26.61 -41.04
N GLU A 179 6.29 26.45 -41.09
CA GLU A 179 7.01 26.32 -42.35
C GLU A 179 6.80 24.90 -42.94
N LYS A 180 6.77 24.79 -44.27
CA LYS A 180 6.51 23.53 -44.96
C LYS A 180 7.56 22.47 -44.65
N ASP A 181 8.79 22.85 -44.46
CA ASP A 181 9.91 21.98 -44.10
C ASP A 181 9.88 21.48 -42.63
N GLU A 182 9.08 22.15 -41.77
CA GLU A 182 8.81 21.68 -40.41
C GLU A 182 7.79 20.52 -40.38
N ILE A 183 6.96 20.37 -41.43
CA ILE A 183 5.90 19.35 -41.48
C ILE A 183 6.45 18.03 -42.00
N GLU A 184 6.64 17.04 -41.11
CA GLU A 184 7.06 15.69 -41.49
C GLU A 184 5.88 14.85 -42.00
N ARG A 185 4.68 15.06 -41.43
CA ARG A 185 3.45 14.33 -41.80
C ARG A 185 2.23 15.15 -41.42
N MET A 186 1.28 15.23 -42.33
CA MET A 186 -0.06 15.79 -42.10
C MET A 186 -1.10 14.86 -42.67
N GLU A 187 -2.05 14.44 -41.86
CA GLU A 187 -3.19 13.61 -42.26
C GLU A 187 -4.45 14.18 -41.64
N VAL A 188 -5.53 14.15 -42.38
CA VAL A 188 -6.86 14.59 -41.94
C VAL A 188 -7.84 13.48 -42.29
N SER A 189 -8.77 13.18 -41.40
CA SER A 189 -9.84 12.21 -41.64
C SER A 189 -11.15 12.78 -41.14
N THR A 190 -12.22 12.63 -41.95
CA THR A 190 -13.59 12.99 -41.58
C THR A 190 -14.46 11.73 -41.49
N GLY A 191 -15.63 11.84 -40.86
CA GLY A 191 -16.59 10.73 -40.74
C GLY A 191 -16.93 10.31 -39.32
N SER A 192 -17.62 9.20 -39.22
CA SER A 192 -17.94 8.53 -37.95
C SER A 192 -16.68 7.88 -37.31
N TYR A 193 -16.79 7.41 -36.08
CA TYR A 193 -15.66 6.78 -35.41
C TYR A 193 -15.12 5.57 -36.17
N GLY A 194 -13.84 5.68 -36.60
CA GLY A 194 -13.14 4.62 -37.35
C GLY A 194 -13.28 4.72 -38.87
N GLU A 195 -14.00 5.70 -39.38
CA GLU A 195 -14.05 6.00 -40.81
C GLU A 195 -12.91 6.95 -41.22
N GLU A 196 -12.48 6.86 -42.49
CA GLU A 196 -11.45 7.69 -43.09
C GLU A 196 -12.00 8.27 -44.39
N LEU A 197 -12.84 9.33 -44.30
CA LEU A 197 -13.34 10.07 -45.42
C LEU A 197 -12.50 11.32 -45.65
N ASN A 198 -12.58 11.89 -46.85
CA ASN A 198 -11.79 13.05 -47.28
C ASN A 198 -12.69 14.29 -47.61
N ASN A 199 -13.74 14.53 -46.82
CA ASN A 199 -14.69 15.62 -47.04
C ASN A 199 -14.14 16.93 -46.46
N TYR A 200 -12.93 17.31 -46.93
CA TYR A 200 -12.26 18.54 -46.52
C TYR A 200 -11.37 19.10 -47.64
N GLU A 201 -11.11 20.39 -47.57
CA GLU A 201 -10.05 21.08 -48.30
C GLU A 201 -9.04 21.65 -47.31
N MET A 202 -7.75 21.62 -47.69
CA MET A 202 -6.67 22.13 -46.87
C MET A 202 -5.83 23.14 -47.63
N HIS A 203 -5.63 24.34 -47.04
CA HIS A 203 -4.77 25.37 -47.61
C HIS A 203 -3.81 25.92 -46.56
N ASP A 204 -2.71 26.45 -47.05
CA ASP A 204 -1.76 27.24 -46.27
C ASP A 204 -2.08 28.74 -46.50
N ASP A 205 -2.39 29.45 -45.44
CA ASP A 205 -2.58 30.90 -45.48
C ASP A 205 -1.58 31.57 -44.52
N ASN A 206 -0.51 32.12 -45.11
CA ASN A 206 0.54 32.85 -44.38
C ASN A 206 1.13 32.04 -43.22
N GLY A 207 1.44 30.75 -43.47
CA GLY A 207 2.00 29.85 -42.48
C GLY A 207 1.02 29.33 -41.40
N LYS A 208 -0.27 29.47 -41.68
CA LYS A 208 -1.33 28.81 -40.90
C LYS A 208 -1.93 27.69 -41.75
N ILE A 209 -2.15 26.54 -41.15
CA ILE A 209 -2.84 25.42 -41.79
C ILE A 209 -4.34 25.64 -41.57
N ILE A 210 -5.09 25.80 -42.70
CA ILE A 210 -6.54 25.97 -42.69
C ILE A 210 -7.15 24.69 -43.30
N ILE A 211 -8.07 24.05 -42.57
CA ILE A 211 -8.83 22.88 -43.02
C ILE A 211 -10.31 23.28 -43.01
N LYS A 212 -10.98 23.17 -44.16
CA LYS A 212 -12.40 23.50 -44.32
C LYS A 212 -13.19 22.25 -44.70
N SER A 213 -14.37 22.08 -44.14
CA SER A 213 -15.29 21.04 -44.60
C SER A 213 -15.81 21.35 -45.99
N THR A 214 -15.89 20.31 -46.82
CA THR A 214 -16.51 20.40 -48.16
C THR A 214 -17.96 19.92 -48.16
N GLU A 215 -18.37 19.24 -47.09
CA GLU A 215 -19.72 18.72 -46.93
C GLU A 215 -20.18 18.96 -45.47
N GLU A 216 -21.48 18.90 -45.28
CA GLU A 216 -22.10 18.95 -43.95
C GLU A 216 -21.72 17.70 -43.13
N PHE A 217 -21.37 17.89 -41.89
CA PHE A 217 -21.23 16.80 -40.94
C PHE A 217 -22.59 16.37 -40.39
N SER A 218 -23.00 15.14 -40.69
CA SER A 218 -24.16 14.52 -40.07
C SER A 218 -23.90 14.32 -38.55
N PRO A 219 -24.94 14.17 -37.74
CA PRO A 219 -24.74 13.77 -36.33
C PRO A 219 -23.83 12.59 -36.20
N ASP A 220 -23.07 12.54 -35.09
CA ASP A 220 -22.07 11.49 -34.79
C ASP A 220 -20.91 11.38 -35.80
N THR A 221 -20.67 12.44 -36.63
CA THR A 221 -19.49 12.55 -37.48
C THR A 221 -18.60 13.72 -37.03
N GLY A 222 -17.32 13.69 -37.42
CA GLY A 222 -16.37 14.71 -37.01
C GLY A 222 -15.11 14.76 -37.86
N LEU A 223 -14.12 15.56 -37.41
CA LEU A 223 -12.84 15.74 -38.08
C LEU A 223 -11.68 15.59 -37.12
N THR A 224 -10.76 14.70 -37.48
CA THR A 224 -9.51 14.41 -36.73
C THR A 224 -8.32 14.70 -37.63
N PHE A 225 -7.26 15.29 -37.07
CA PHE A 225 -6.00 15.45 -37.78
C PHE A 225 -4.81 14.87 -37.00
N LEU A 226 -3.79 14.43 -37.75
CA LEU A 226 -2.48 14.06 -37.31
C LEU A 226 -1.46 15.03 -37.90
N LEU A 227 -0.73 15.75 -37.07
CA LEU A 227 0.33 16.68 -37.48
C LEU A 227 1.63 16.30 -36.77
N ASN A 228 2.64 15.93 -37.55
CA ASN A 228 4.00 15.69 -37.07
C ASN A 228 4.90 16.84 -37.46
N LEU A 229 5.51 17.48 -36.48
CA LEU A 229 6.36 18.65 -36.66
C LEU A 229 7.78 18.39 -36.20
N LYS A 230 8.74 18.75 -37.04
CA LYS A 230 10.15 18.83 -36.66
C LYS A 230 10.52 20.32 -36.55
N THR A 231 10.43 20.86 -35.35
CA THR A 231 10.52 22.28 -35.10
C THR A 231 11.24 22.61 -33.83
N ASP A 232 11.85 23.79 -33.81
CA ASP A 232 12.47 24.38 -32.63
C ASP A 232 11.54 25.35 -31.89
N LYS A 233 10.34 25.59 -32.40
CA LYS A 233 9.37 26.54 -31.83
C LYS A 233 8.70 25.98 -30.57
N ILE A 234 8.67 24.64 -30.41
CA ILE A 234 8.16 23.97 -29.22
C ILE A 234 9.35 23.63 -28.31
N LYS A 235 9.57 24.42 -27.26
CA LYS A 235 10.68 24.29 -26.30
C LYS A 235 10.18 24.39 -24.86
N PRO A 236 9.45 23.36 -24.34
CA PRO A 236 9.01 23.40 -22.96
C PRO A 236 10.21 23.38 -22.01
N THR A 237 10.25 24.32 -21.07
CA THR A 237 11.23 24.38 -20.01
C THR A 237 11.05 23.21 -19.05
N PHE A 238 12.04 22.97 -18.17
CA PHE A 238 11.93 21.96 -17.11
C PHE A 238 10.70 22.23 -16.21
N LEU A 239 10.44 23.50 -15.87
CA LEU A 239 9.27 23.90 -15.08
C LEU A 239 7.96 23.66 -15.80
N ASP A 240 7.90 23.90 -17.13
CA ASP A 240 6.71 23.59 -17.92
C ASP A 240 6.38 22.10 -17.91
N ARG A 241 7.40 21.26 -18.06
CA ARG A 241 7.23 19.79 -17.98
C ARG A 241 6.74 19.35 -16.61
N ILE A 242 7.31 19.89 -15.52
CA ILE A 242 6.83 19.62 -14.15
C ILE A 242 5.39 20.07 -13.99
N LYS A 243 5.02 21.27 -14.50
CA LYS A 243 3.66 21.80 -14.43
C LYS A 243 2.66 20.92 -15.19
N ILE A 244 3.03 20.45 -16.39
CA ILE A 244 2.22 19.52 -17.18
C ILE A 244 2.02 18.22 -16.40
N LEU A 245 3.11 17.61 -15.92
CA LEU A 245 3.06 16.37 -15.14
C LEU A 245 2.22 16.52 -13.86
N PHE A 246 2.39 17.62 -13.12
CA PHE A 246 1.61 17.89 -11.91
C PHE A 246 0.12 18.07 -12.23
N THR A 247 -0.19 18.72 -13.38
CA THR A 247 -1.58 18.97 -13.79
C THR A 247 -2.29 17.66 -14.19
N ILE A 248 -1.59 16.76 -14.87
CA ILE A 248 -2.14 15.49 -15.33
C ILE A 248 -2.23 14.49 -14.17
N ASN A 249 -1.14 14.35 -13.44
CA ASN A 249 -1.03 13.42 -12.33
C ASN A 249 -0.18 14.02 -11.20
N PRO A 250 -0.81 14.73 -10.26
CA PRO A 250 -0.11 15.38 -9.16
C PRO A 250 0.70 14.40 -8.29
N PHE A 251 0.41 13.09 -8.34
CA PHE A 251 1.16 12.06 -7.63
C PHE A 251 2.62 11.93 -8.08
N PHE A 252 2.93 12.26 -9.33
CA PHE A 252 4.31 12.22 -9.83
C PHE A 252 5.27 13.12 -9.07
N ILE A 253 4.75 14.18 -8.46
CA ILE A 253 5.56 15.13 -7.68
C ILE A 253 5.34 14.93 -6.19
N THR A 254 4.07 14.85 -5.76
CA THR A 254 3.74 14.74 -4.34
C THR A 254 4.19 13.42 -3.73
N GLY A 255 4.10 12.31 -4.48
CA GLY A 255 4.54 10.99 -4.01
C GLY A 255 6.04 10.93 -3.65
N PRO A 256 6.96 11.27 -4.59
CA PRO A 256 8.40 11.35 -4.29
C PRO A 256 8.74 12.34 -3.18
N LEU A 257 8.06 13.50 -3.09
CA LEU A 257 8.28 14.47 -2.00
C LEU A 257 7.92 13.90 -0.63
N VAL A 258 6.80 13.20 -0.52
CA VAL A 258 6.42 12.52 0.73
C VAL A 258 7.39 11.41 1.07
N LEU A 259 7.84 10.63 0.09
CA LEU A 259 8.86 9.59 0.31
C LEU A 259 10.18 10.20 0.80
N LEU A 260 10.62 11.31 0.21
CA LEU A 260 11.80 12.05 0.64
C LEU A 260 11.64 12.56 2.08
N PHE A 261 10.49 13.16 2.40
CA PHE A 261 10.18 13.61 3.77
C PHE A 261 10.24 12.45 4.77
N LEU A 262 9.60 11.32 4.46
CA LEU A 262 9.62 10.13 5.33
C LEU A 262 11.03 9.56 5.48
N THR A 263 11.86 9.62 4.44
CA THR A 263 13.25 9.17 4.49
C THR A 263 14.07 10.05 5.44
N ILE A 264 13.97 11.38 5.30
CA ILE A 264 14.64 12.33 6.18
C ILE A 264 14.14 12.17 7.63
N TYR A 265 12.83 12.10 7.82
CA TYR A 265 12.20 11.87 9.12
C TYR A 265 12.72 10.58 9.77
N SER A 266 12.75 9.47 9.02
CA SER A 266 13.22 8.18 9.51
C SER A 266 14.69 8.23 9.92
N PHE A 267 15.53 8.89 9.12
CA PHE A 267 16.95 9.05 9.43
C PHE A 267 17.19 9.89 10.69
N VAL A 268 16.52 11.04 10.79
CA VAL A 268 16.65 11.93 11.95
C VAL A 268 16.16 11.24 13.23
N THR A 269 14.98 10.65 13.19
CA THR A 269 14.43 9.96 14.38
C THR A 269 15.25 8.72 14.76
N TRP A 270 15.82 8.00 13.79
CA TRP A 270 16.73 6.91 14.06
C TRP A 270 18.01 7.39 14.76
N LEU A 271 18.59 8.50 14.37
CA LEU A 271 19.80 9.06 15.02
C LEU A 271 19.56 9.31 16.52
N PHE A 272 18.40 9.86 16.88
CA PHE A 272 18.09 10.21 18.27
C PHE A 272 17.49 9.05 19.08
N PHE A 273 16.65 8.25 18.47
CA PHE A 273 15.79 7.27 19.15
C PHE A 273 16.02 5.81 18.74
N GLY A 274 16.69 5.54 17.61
CA GLY A 274 16.94 4.20 17.10
C GLY A 274 18.38 3.72 17.27
N LYS A 275 19.33 4.63 17.49
CA LYS A 275 20.73 4.27 17.62
C LYS A 275 21.01 3.68 19.00
N ASP A 276 21.57 2.48 19.03
CA ASP A 276 22.02 1.83 20.28
C ASP A 276 23.06 2.68 21.02
N PRO A 277 23.10 2.60 22.37
CA PRO A 277 24.19 3.19 23.14
C PRO A 277 25.55 2.59 22.76
N VAL A 278 26.62 3.29 23.13
CA VAL A 278 27.99 2.84 22.83
C VAL A 278 28.26 1.50 23.51
N LYS A 279 28.62 0.50 22.72
CA LYS A 279 29.02 -0.83 23.19
C LYS A 279 30.37 -0.75 23.89
N LYS A 280 30.48 -1.38 25.06
CA LYS A 280 31.75 -1.57 25.75
C LYS A 280 32.44 -2.86 25.27
N ALA A 281 33.74 -2.97 25.53
CA ALA A 281 34.45 -4.23 25.34
C ALA A 281 33.85 -5.30 26.27
N ILE A 282 33.60 -6.48 25.71
CA ILE A 282 33.09 -7.63 26.48
C ILE A 282 34.28 -8.21 27.21
N ILE A 283 34.21 -8.20 28.54
CA ILE A 283 35.20 -8.82 29.42
C ILE A 283 34.61 -10.10 30.02
N PRO A 284 35.44 -11.14 30.32
CA PRO A 284 34.95 -12.34 31.00
C PRO A 284 34.40 -12.00 32.38
N GLU A 285 33.20 -12.50 32.69
CA GLU A 285 32.51 -12.26 33.97
C GLU A 285 32.26 -13.59 34.67
N PHE A 286 32.83 -13.74 35.87
CA PHE A 286 32.74 -14.98 36.63
C PHE A 286 31.69 -14.95 37.74
N ASN A 287 31.21 -13.76 38.12
CA ASN A 287 30.20 -13.63 39.17
C ASN A 287 28.78 -13.93 38.65
N ILE A 288 27.92 -14.42 39.53
CA ILE A 288 26.49 -14.56 39.25
C ILE A 288 25.87 -13.16 39.14
N PRO A 289 25.09 -12.87 38.07
CA PRO A 289 24.56 -11.54 37.85
C PRO A 289 23.52 -11.17 38.91
N LYS A 290 23.72 -10.01 39.55
CA LYS A 290 22.77 -9.48 40.54
C LYS A 290 21.57 -8.84 39.85
N GLY A 291 20.35 -9.15 40.29
CA GLY A 291 19.12 -8.56 39.78
C GLY A 291 18.63 -9.09 38.42
N ILE A 292 19.30 -10.12 37.88
CA ILE A 292 18.94 -10.81 36.64
C ILE A 292 18.71 -12.27 36.95
N SER A 293 17.49 -12.79 36.83
CA SER A 293 17.23 -14.22 36.99
C SER A 293 17.77 -15.04 35.82
N ALA A 294 18.03 -16.33 36.02
CA ALA A 294 18.41 -17.23 34.95
C ALA A 294 17.35 -17.29 33.82
N MET A 295 16.07 -17.25 34.18
CA MET A 295 14.96 -17.20 33.22
C MET A 295 15.00 -15.91 32.37
N TYR A 296 15.26 -14.75 32.99
CA TYR A 296 15.40 -13.49 32.25
C TYR A 296 16.67 -13.49 31.38
N ALA A 297 17.77 -14.05 31.86
CA ALA A 297 18.99 -14.26 31.08
C ALA A 297 18.73 -15.12 29.83
N ALA A 298 17.94 -16.20 29.97
CA ALA A 298 17.50 -17.05 28.86
C ALA A 298 16.69 -16.21 27.82
N TYR A 299 15.75 -15.39 28.30
CA TYR A 299 14.95 -14.52 27.43
C TYR A 299 15.80 -13.49 26.67
N VAL A 300 16.75 -12.84 27.34
CA VAL A 300 17.71 -11.89 26.75
C VAL A 300 18.63 -12.58 25.74
N ASN A 301 19.02 -13.82 25.99
CA ASN A 301 19.83 -14.64 25.08
C ASN A 301 19.03 -15.16 23.85
N GLY A 302 17.70 -14.90 23.79
CA GLY A 302 16.86 -15.23 22.63
C GLY A 302 16.00 -16.48 22.80
N ILE A 303 16.01 -17.14 23.95
CA ILE A 303 15.11 -18.26 24.27
C ILE A 303 13.71 -17.70 24.54
N LYS A 304 12.77 -17.97 23.63
CA LYS A 304 11.38 -17.45 23.70
C LYS A 304 10.32 -18.54 23.70
N LYS A 305 10.73 -19.80 23.82
CA LYS A 305 9.80 -20.92 23.94
C LYS A 305 9.48 -21.16 25.42
N PRO A 306 8.18 -21.10 25.79
CA PRO A 306 7.78 -21.25 27.21
C PRO A 306 8.37 -22.47 27.90
N ARG A 307 8.39 -23.62 27.20
CA ARG A 307 8.92 -24.87 27.72
C ARG A 307 10.41 -24.81 28.13
N GLU A 308 11.23 -24.13 27.30
CA GLU A 308 12.68 -24.00 27.54
C GLU A 308 12.93 -23.03 28.72
N ILE A 309 12.13 -21.96 28.81
CA ILE A 309 12.20 -21.00 29.93
C ILE A 309 11.77 -21.66 31.24
N LEU A 310 10.68 -22.45 31.23
CA LEU A 310 10.23 -23.20 32.42
C LEU A 310 11.30 -24.18 32.92
N SER A 311 12.01 -24.86 32.00
CA SER A 311 13.12 -25.76 32.36
C SER A 311 14.25 -25.02 33.08
N VAL A 312 14.59 -23.79 32.62
CA VAL A 312 15.56 -22.95 33.33
C VAL A 312 15.04 -22.51 34.70
N GLY A 313 13.73 -22.24 34.83
CA GLY A 313 13.08 -21.89 36.10
C GLY A 313 13.14 -23.04 37.12
N VAL A 314 12.80 -24.25 36.70
CA VAL A 314 12.90 -25.44 37.55
C VAL A 314 14.34 -25.66 37.99
N MET A 315 15.31 -25.53 37.09
CA MET A 315 16.73 -25.64 37.42
C MET A 315 17.19 -24.58 38.44
N SER A 316 16.69 -23.35 38.31
CA SER A 316 16.96 -22.27 39.28
C SER A 316 16.35 -22.58 40.66
N LEU A 317 15.13 -23.13 40.71
CA LEU A 317 14.50 -23.55 41.98
C LEU A 317 15.23 -24.71 42.67
N LEU A 318 15.73 -25.69 41.91
CA LEU A 318 16.58 -26.77 42.40
C LEU A 318 17.88 -26.20 42.96
N SER A 319 18.55 -25.35 42.22
CA SER A 319 19.79 -24.69 42.62
C SER A 319 19.66 -23.93 43.95
N LYS A 320 18.56 -23.21 44.10
CA LYS A 320 18.24 -22.43 45.31
C LYS A 320 17.62 -23.24 46.45
N GLY A 321 17.45 -24.57 46.26
CA GLY A 321 16.93 -25.47 47.28
C GLY A 321 15.45 -25.32 47.63
N TYR A 322 14.63 -24.69 46.75
CA TYR A 322 13.18 -24.59 46.95
C TYR A 322 12.41 -25.85 46.60
N ILE A 323 12.99 -26.69 45.75
CA ILE A 323 12.45 -27.99 45.38
C ILE A 323 13.55 -29.04 45.42
N LYS A 324 13.17 -30.28 45.67
CA LYS A 324 13.99 -31.47 45.47
C LYS A 324 13.42 -32.27 44.31
N ALA A 325 14.29 -33.00 43.65
CA ALA A 325 13.91 -33.88 42.56
C ALA A 325 14.28 -35.30 42.95
N GLU A 326 13.34 -36.21 42.88
CA GLU A 326 13.50 -37.64 43.17
C GLU A 326 13.20 -38.42 41.89
N ASP A 327 14.17 -39.22 41.45
CA ASP A 327 14.05 -40.11 40.30
C ASP A 327 14.03 -41.55 40.81
N GLU A 328 12.82 -42.10 41.01
CA GLU A 328 12.65 -43.45 41.59
C GLU A 328 13.24 -44.55 40.67
N GLU A 329 13.32 -44.32 39.37
CA GLU A 329 13.80 -45.31 38.41
C GLU A 329 15.21 -45.03 37.89
N GLY A 330 15.82 -43.90 38.23
CA GLY A 330 17.16 -43.49 37.78
C GLY A 330 17.30 -43.27 36.27
N ASN A 331 16.17 -43.22 35.54
CA ASN A 331 16.12 -43.11 34.07
C ASN A 331 15.66 -41.73 33.55
N GLY A 332 15.43 -40.78 34.45
CA GLY A 332 15.01 -39.41 34.12
C GLY A 332 13.59 -39.27 33.55
N LYS A 333 12.81 -40.35 33.44
CA LYS A 333 11.49 -40.31 32.81
C LYS A 333 10.35 -39.90 33.74
N ASN A 334 10.46 -40.25 35.04
CA ASN A 334 9.41 -40.05 36.05
C ASN A 334 9.96 -39.27 37.24
N VAL A 335 10.52 -38.11 37.01
CA VAL A 335 11.09 -37.26 38.05
C VAL A 335 10.00 -36.57 38.85
N LYS A 336 9.95 -36.82 40.15
CA LYS A 336 9.03 -36.19 41.09
C LYS A 336 9.68 -34.99 41.75
N TYR A 337 8.99 -33.84 41.71
CA TYR A 337 9.47 -32.60 42.32
C TYR A 337 8.71 -32.33 43.61
N THR A 338 9.39 -32.31 44.72
CA THR A 338 8.81 -32.03 46.04
C THR A 338 9.25 -30.65 46.50
N LYS A 339 8.30 -29.85 46.99
CA LYS A 339 8.60 -28.54 47.61
C LYS A 339 9.29 -28.78 48.94
N VAL A 340 10.40 -28.11 49.16
CA VAL A 340 11.12 -28.15 50.45
C VAL A 340 10.49 -27.12 51.39
N GLU A 341 9.82 -27.60 52.44
CA GLU A 341 9.35 -26.73 53.54
C GLU A 341 10.55 -26.15 54.27
N THR A 342 10.52 -24.86 54.57
CA THR A 342 11.60 -24.16 55.27
C THR A 342 11.51 -24.51 56.75
N GLU A 343 12.40 -25.37 57.22
CA GLU A 343 12.64 -25.46 58.67
C GLU A 343 13.23 -24.13 59.15
N ASN A 344 12.77 -23.66 60.32
CA ASN A 344 13.13 -22.39 60.91
C ASN A 344 14.64 -22.16 60.94
N GLY A 345 15.13 -21.15 60.16
CA GLY A 345 16.47 -20.62 60.29
C GLY A 345 17.39 -20.58 59.08
N THR A 346 17.10 -21.26 57.97
CA THR A 346 17.90 -21.15 56.75
C THR A 346 17.43 -20.04 55.86
N VAL A 347 18.23 -18.97 55.70
CA VAL A 347 17.95 -17.84 54.76
C VAL A 347 18.12 -18.36 53.33
N LYS A 348 17.01 -18.70 52.68
CA LYS A 348 17.03 -19.03 51.26
C LYS A 348 17.16 -17.73 50.41
N GLU A 349 17.89 -17.83 49.30
CA GLU A 349 17.92 -16.73 48.32
C GLU A 349 16.52 -16.30 47.89
N LYS A 350 16.27 -14.99 47.82
CA LYS A 350 14.98 -14.44 47.42
C LYS A 350 14.63 -14.82 45.98
N LEU A 351 13.44 -15.41 45.82
CA LEU A 351 12.92 -15.74 44.48
C LEU A 351 12.54 -14.50 43.69
N TYR A 352 12.85 -14.52 42.38
CA TYR A 352 12.27 -13.59 41.42
C TYR A 352 10.80 -13.92 41.16
N GLU A 353 10.04 -12.97 40.65
CA GLU A 353 8.60 -13.14 40.41
C GLU A 353 8.30 -14.29 39.44
N GLU A 354 9.07 -14.39 38.35
CA GLU A 354 8.98 -15.47 37.37
C GLU A 354 9.27 -16.85 37.98
N GLU A 355 10.21 -16.95 38.91
CA GLU A 355 10.54 -18.19 39.62
C GLU A 355 9.40 -18.57 40.58
N ARG A 356 8.76 -17.59 41.22
CA ARG A 356 7.60 -17.83 42.09
C ARG A 356 6.43 -18.43 41.31
N ILE A 357 6.14 -17.92 40.10
CA ILE A 357 5.09 -18.49 39.24
C ILE A 357 5.38 -19.95 38.90
N VAL A 358 6.65 -20.32 38.67
CA VAL A 358 7.03 -21.72 38.40
C VAL A 358 6.86 -22.57 39.65
N LEU A 359 7.27 -22.09 40.83
CA LEU A 359 7.12 -22.80 42.09
C LEU A 359 5.64 -23.06 42.44
N GLU A 360 4.77 -22.05 42.23
CA GLU A 360 3.32 -22.19 42.44
C GLU A 360 2.70 -23.22 41.46
N ALA A 361 3.15 -23.25 40.22
CA ALA A 361 2.68 -24.21 39.22
C ALA A 361 3.07 -25.65 39.58
N LEU A 362 4.26 -25.83 40.18
CA LEU A 362 4.74 -27.11 40.69
C LEU A 362 3.98 -27.58 41.93
N SER A 363 3.59 -26.64 42.78
CA SER A 363 2.96 -26.94 44.10
C SER A 363 1.44 -27.23 43.99
N SER A 364 0.81 -27.00 42.83
CA SER A 364 -0.64 -27.20 42.66
C SER A 364 -1.08 -28.62 42.40
N GLY A 365 -0.15 -29.58 42.28
CA GLY A 365 -0.45 -31.00 42.09
C GLY A 365 -0.40 -31.80 43.41
N GLN A 366 -1.36 -32.68 43.64
CA GLN A 366 -1.43 -33.48 44.86
C GLN A 366 -0.29 -34.51 45.00
N ASP A 367 0.39 -34.86 43.90
CA ASP A 367 1.43 -35.95 43.88
C ASP A 367 2.83 -35.43 43.51
N GLY A 368 3.12 -34.14 43.60
CA GLY A 368 4.47 -33.59 43.30
C GLY A 368 4.93 -33.74 41.85
N ILE A 369 4.08 -34.24 40.96
CA ILE A 369 4.29 -34.32 39.52
C ILE A 369 3.52 -33.14 38.88
N PHE A 370 3.95 -32.64 37.74
CA PHE A 370 3.15 -31.69 36.93
C PHE A 370 1.81 -32.34 36.50
N SER A 371 0.92 -32.58 37.45
CA SER A 371 -0.31 -33.34 37.24
C SER A 371 -1.37 -32.56 36.47
N ASP A 372 -1.29 -31.21 36.42
CA ASP A 372 -2.18 -30.38 35.63
C ASP A 372 -1.44 -29.68 34.49
N SER A 373 -1.47 -30.32 33.34
CA SER A 373 -0.89 -29.81 32.12
C SER A 373 -1.43 -28.43 31.71
N ARG A 374 -2.67 -28.07 32.11
CA ARG A 374 -3.25 -26.72 31.85
C ARG A 374 -2.57 -25.65 32.70
N ASN A 375 -2.27 -25.94 33.97
CA ASN A 375 -1.58 -24.97 34.84
C ASN A 375 -0.14 -24.74 34.37
N LEU A 376 0.54 -25.77 33.93
CA LEU A 376 1.88 -25.67 33.35
C LEU A 376 1.87 -24.77 32.07
N TYR A 377 0.91 -24.96 31.17
CA TYR A 377 0.76 -24.12 29.97
C TYR A 377 0.47 -22.66 30.31
N LYS A 378 -0.50 -22.42 31.21
CA LYS A 378 -0.86 -21.07 31.67
C LYS A 378 0.33 -20.37 32.35
N SER A 379 1.06 -21.08 33.18
CA SER A 379 2.25 -20.54 33.88
C SER A 379 3.37 -20.22 32.90
N GLY A 380 3.63 -21.07 31.90
CA GLY A 380 4.59 -20.77 30.83
C GLY A 380 4.25 -19.51 30.05
N SER A 381 2.98 -19.34 29.71
CA SER A 381 2.49 -18.13 29.03
C SER A 381 2.60 -16.90 29.94
N LYS A 382 2.22 -17.01 31.22
CA LYS A 382 2.29 -15.91 32.21
C LYS A 382 3.73 -15.45 32.43
N VAL A 383 4.67 -16.41 32.59
CA VAL A 383 6.11 -16.12 32.71
C VAL A 383 6.64 -15.44 31.47
N LEU A 384 6.30 -15.96 30.27
CA LEU A 384 6.77 -15.36 29.01
C LEU A 384 6.30 -13.92 28.84
N ASN A 385 5.05 -13.64 29.20
CA ASN A 385 4.50 -12.28 29.18
C ASN A 385 5.23 -11.37 30.16
N LEU A 386 5.46 -11.82 31.40
CA LEU A 386 6.21 -11.06 32.42
C LEU A 386 7.63 -10.71 31.93
N LEU A 387 8.36 -11.71 31.39
CA LEU A 387 9.70 -11.51 30.85
C LEU A 387 9.70 -10.59 29.62
N SER A 388 8.71 -10.72 28.75
CA SER A 388 8.53 -9.85 27.58
C SER A 388 8.28 -8.40 28.00
N ASP A 389 7.43 -8.16 28.98
CA ASP A 389 7.12 -6.82 29.50
C ASP A 389 8.35 -6.19 30.15
N ARG A 390 9.07 -6.96 30.99
CA ARG A 390 10.33 -6.50 31.57
C ARG A 390 11.36 -6.15 30.50
N TYR A 391 11.53 -7.03 29.49
CA TYR A 391 12.44 -6.81 28.38
C TYR A 391 12.09 -5.53 27.61
N GLY A 392 10.80 -5.33 27.29
CA GLY A 392 10.32 -4.15 26.56
C GLY A 392 10.45 -2.84 27.33
N LYS A 393 10.33 -2.88 28.68
CA LYS A 393 10.43 -1.68 29.54
C LYS A 393 11.87 -1.36 29.92
N VAL A 394 12.70 -2.37 30.20
CA VAL A 394 14.02 -2.18 30.80
C VAL A 394 15.15 -2.36 29.78
N THR A 395 15.04 -3.35 28.90
CA THR A 395 16.18 -3.75 28.04
C THR A 395 16.12 -3.19 26.64
N TYR A 396 14.96 -3.24 25.98
CA TYR A 396 14.84 -2.87 24.58
C TYR A 396 13.57 -2.08 24.29
N GLN A 397 13.71 -0.83 23.93
CA GLN A 397 12.60 0.07 23.57
C GLN A 397 12.26 -0.08 22.09
N LYS A 398 11.03 -0.44 21.78
CA LYS A 398 10.57 -0.66 20.40
C LYS A 398 10.29 0.62 19.62
N ASN A 399 10.04 1.73 20.30
CA ASN A 399 9.82 3.08 19.74
C ASN A 399 8.76 3.16 18.60
N TYR A 400 7.74 2.31 18.61
CA TYR A 400 6.74 2.20 17.54
C TYR A 400 5.89 3.48 17.34
N MET A 401 5.87 4.41 18.29
CA MET A 401 5.20 5.71 18.12
C MET A 401 5.76 6.50 16.94
N PHE A 402 7.06 6.34 16.63
CA PHE A 402 7.69 7.00 15.49
C PHE A 402 7.25 6.45 14.12
N LEU A 403 6.46 5.38 14.08
CA LEU A 403 5.84 4.88 12.85
C LEU A 403 4.56 5.64 12.46
N ILE A 404 3.98 6.44 13.38
CA ILE A 404 2.72 7.17 13.15
C ILE A 404 2.75 8.03 11.87
N PRO A 405 3.82 8.81 11.56
CA PRO A 405 3.85 9.60 10.34
C PRO A 405 3.74 8.79 9.05
N PHE A 406 4.21 7.53 9.03
CA PHE A 406 4.01 6.64 7.88
C PHE A 406 2.53 6.34 7.64
N PHE A 407 1.73 6.21 8.70
CA PHE A 407 0.30 5.96 8.60
C PHE A 407 -0.49 7.22 8.21
N LEU A 408 -0.03 8.40 8.62
CA LEU A 408 -0.68 9.67 8.30
C LEU A 408 -0.26 10.24 6.94
N ALA A 409 0.94 9.94 6.47
CA ALA A 409 1.47 10.49 5.23
C ALA A 409 0.61 10.17 4.00
N VAL A 410 0.06 8.97 3.93
CA VAL A 410 -0.77 8.53 2.79
C VAL A 410 -2.13 9.23 2.74
N PRO A 411 -2.94 9.31 3.83
CA PRO A 411 -4.16 10.10 3.85
C PRO A 411 -3.94 11.58 3.58
N ILE A 412 -2.89 12.16 4.15
CA ILE A 412 -2.55 13.57 3.94
C ILE A 412 -2.18 13.81 2.47
N LEU A 413 -1.36 12.94 1.88
CA LEU A 413 -0.99 13.00 0.48
C LEU A 413 -2.23 12.97 -0.43
N LEU A 414 -3.18 12.08 -0.14
CA LEU A 414 -4.45 12.00 -0.84
C LEU A 414 -5.26 13.29 -0.71
N PHE A 415 -5.42 13.75 0.50
CA PHE A 415 -6.19 14.96 0.77
C PHE A 415 -5.58 16.17 0.05
N VAL A 416 -4.27 16.39 0.17
CA VAL A 416 -3.56 17.51 -0.49
C VAL A 416 -3.64 17.40 -2.01
N THR A 417 -3.62 16.18 -2.56
CA THR A 417 -3.64 15.98 -4.01
C THR A 417 -5.03 16.16 -4.62
N PHE A 418 -6.08 15.75 -3.91
CA PHE A 418 -7.45 15.74 -4.44
C PHE A 418 -8.32 16.90 -3.97
N ALA A 419 -8.07 17.47 -2.79
CA ALA A 419 -8.89 18.56 -2.25
C ALA A 419 -8.95 19.81 -3.14
N PRO A 420 -7.85 20.29 -3.76
CA PRO A 420 -7.90 21.49 -4.60
C PRO A 420 -8.59 21.29 -5.96
N THR A 421 -8.65 20.04 -6.44
CA THR A 421 -9.07 19.74 -7.82
C THR A 421 -10.55 19.38 -7.95
N ASN A 422 -11.28 19.17 -6.84
CA ASN A 422 -12.66 18.70 -6.92
C ASN A 422 -13.55 19.16 -5.77
N LYS A 423 -14.46 20.12 -6.06
CA LYS A 423 -15.68 20.36 -5.24
C LYS A 423 -16.59 19.12 -5.09
N TYR A 424 -16.32 18.05 -5.84
CA TYR A 424 -17.13 16.83 -5.95
C TYR A 424 -16.38 15.58 -5.50
N PHE A 425 -15.38 15.71 -4.62
CA PHE A 425 -14.59 14.60 -4.10
C PHE A 425 -15.46 13.45 -3.54
N PHE A 426 -16.60 13.76 -2.94
CA PHE A 426 -17.53 12.78 -2.37
C PHE A 426 -18.57 12.20 -3.35
N GLN A 427 -18.69 12.73 -4.60
CA GLN A 427 -19.68 12.23 -5.56
C GLN A 427 -19.16 11.18 -6.54
N ILE A 428 -17.84 11.00 -6.63
CA ILE A 428 -17.24 9.99 -7.49
C ILE A 428 -16.53 8.99 -6.58
N PHE A 429 -17.27 8.00 -6.10
CA PHE A 429 -16.68 6.74 -5.62
C PHE A 429 -16.07 6.00 -6.82
N ASP A 430 -15.01 6.55 -7.38
CA ASP A 430 -14.17 5.83 -8.34
C ASP A 430 -13.44 4.72 -7.54
N TYR A 431 -13.53 3.47 -8.01
CA TYR A 431 -12.82 2.32 -7.43
C TYR A 431 -11.32 2.60 -7.20
N ARG A 432 -10.72 3.55 -7.92
CA ARG A 432 -9.34 4.02 -7.75
C ARG A 432 -9.13 4.72 -6.40
N ILE A 433 -10.13 5.43 -5.89
CA ILE A 433 -10.10 6.04 -4.54
C ILE A 433 -10.15 4.93 -3.48
N ILE A 434 -11.01 3.93 -3.65
CA ILE A 434 -11.08 2.78 -2.75
C ILE A 434 -9.76 2.00 -2.76
N LEU A 435 -9.18 1.75 -3.95
CA LEU A 435 -7.87 1.10 -4.09
C LEU A 435 -6.73 1.91 -3.45
N PHE A 436 -6.87 3.23 -3.38
CA PHE A 436 -5.88 4.10 -2.77
C PHE A 436 -6.05 4.21 -1.25
N PHE A 437 -7.29 4.21 -0.72
CA PHE A 437 -7.55 4.10 0.71
C PHE A 437 -7.24 2.70 1.28
N LEU A 438 -7.21 1.69 0.43
CA LEU A 438 -6.84 0.34 0.84
C LEU A 438 -5.47 0.29 1.59
N PRO A 439 -4.36 0.90 1.11
CA PRO A 439 -3.11 1.01 1.86
C PRO A 439 -3.24 1.75 3.20
N VAL A 440 -4.12 2.73 3.29
CA VAL A 440 -4.38 3.48 4.54
C VAL A 440 -5.12 2.63 5.56
N PHE A 441 -6.17 1.95 5.13
CA PHE A 441 -6.88 0.99 5.97
C PHE A 441 -5.97 -0.15 6.41
N PHE A 442 -5.09 -0.61 5.53
CA PHE A 442 -4.11 -1.63 5.84
C PHE A 442 -3.01 -1.13 6.77
N SER A 443 -2.57 0.12 6.67
CA SER A 443 -1.59 0.66 7.63
C SER A 443 -2.21 0.86 9.01
N LEU A 444 -3.46 1.28 9.12
CA LEU A 444 -4.20 1.33 10.39
C LEU A 444 -4.47 -0.07 10.98
N ALA A 445 -4.88 -1.04 10.16
CA ALA A 445 -5.01 -2.42 10.56
C ALA A 445 -3.66 -3.02 10.98
N ASN A 446 -2.57 -2.64 10.32
CA ASN A 446 -1.21 -3.04 10.68
C ASN A 446 -0.76 -2.47 12.02
N LEU A 447 -1.18 -1.26 12.40
CA LEU A 447 -0.92 -0.72 13.74
C LEU A 447 -1.55 -1.60 14.84
N ILE A 448 -2.76 -2.09 14.60
CA ILE A 448 -3.47 -3.01 15.50
C ILE A 448 -2.88 -4.43 15.44
N ILE A 449 -2.41 -4.88 14.28
CA ILE A 449 -1.90 -6.23 14.00
C ILE A 449 -0.40 -6.37 14.35
N ILE A 450 0.41 -5.30 14.27
CA ILE A 450 1.81 -5.26 14.73
C ILE A 450 1.91 -5.69 16.21
N LEU A 451 0.85 -5.47 16.99
CA LEU A 451 0.78 -5.92 18.37
C LEU A 451 0.68 -7.44 18.52
N ASN A 452 0.17 -8.23 17.53
CA ASN A 452 -0.06 -9.67 17.71
C ASN A 452 0.11 -10.62 16.51
N LYS A 453 0.13 -10.18 15.24
CA LYS A 453 0.15 -11.10 14.07
C LYS A 453 1.03 -10.65 12.91
N LYS A 454 2.34 -10.84 13.01
CA LYS A 454 3.34 -10.46 11.99
C LYS A 454 3.08 -11.01 10.58
N ILE A 455 2.58 -12.24 10.46
CA ILE A 455 2.34 -12.92 9.17
C ILE A 455 1.21 -12.23 8.38
N LEU A 456 0.13 -11.84 9.05
CA LEU A 456 -1.00 -11.16 8.40
C LEU A 456 -0.59 -9.78 7.85
N CYS A 457 0.29 -9.07 8.57
CA CYS A 457 0.87 -7.81 8.14
C CYS A 457 1.63 -7.97 6.81
N PHE A 458 2.45 -9.02 6.69
CA PHE A 458 3.21 -9.32 5.47
C PHE A 458 2.30 -9.67 4.28
N ILE A 459 1.26 -10.47 4.51
CA ILE A 459 0.26 -10.83 3.48
C ILE A 459 -0.45 -9.57 2.96
N ILE A 460 -0.86 -8.68 3.85
CA ILE A 460 -1.53 -7.43 3.50
C ILE A 460 -0.61 -6.52 2.67
N MET A 461 0.67 -6.40 3.04
CA MET A 461 1.65 -5.63 2.28
C MET A 461 1.83 -6.18 0.86
N ILE A 462 1.89 -7.51 0.69
CA ILE A 462 1.98 -8.17 -0.62
C ILE A 462 0.72 -7.89 -1.45
N ILE A 463 -0.47 -8.01 -0.86
CA ILE A 463 -1.73 -7.72 -1.55
C ILE A 463 -1.78 -6.25 -2.00
N THR A 464 -1.35 -5.31 -1.16
CA THR A 464 -1.28 -3.88 -1.51
C THR A 464 -0.32 -3.64 -2.69
N LEU A 465 0.82 -4.32 -2.69
CA LEU A 465 1.80 -4.22 -3.78
C LEU A 465 1.23 -4.78 -5.09
N LEU A 466 0.57 -5.93 -5.05
CA LEU A 466 -0.09 -6.53 -6.23
C LEU A 466 -1.21 -5.65 -6.79
N LEU A 467 -1.98 -4.98 -5.91
CA LEU A 467 -3.02 -4.04 -6.34
C LEU A 467 -2.44 -2.78 -6.99
N SER A 468 -1.26 -2.31 -6.55
CA SER A 468 -0.60 -1.14 -7.13
C SER A 468 -0.14 -1.36 -8.58
N ILE A 469 0.10 -2.61 -9.01
CA ILE A 469 0.42 -2.96 -10.42
C ILE A 469 -0.72 -2.53 -11.35
N LYS A 470 -1.98 -2.68 -10.92
CA LYS A 470 -3.16 -2.29 -11.71
C LYS A 470 -3.31 -0.76 -11.87
N LEU A 471 -2.63 0.03 -11.03
CA LEU A 471 -2.67 1.48 -11.07
C LEU A 471 -1.57 2.09 -11.98
N GLY A 472 -0.64 1.28 -12.45
CA GLY A 472 0.47 1.68 -13.32
C GLY A 472 1.84 1.43 -12.70
N ALA A 473 2.86 1.30 -13.56
CA ALA A 473 4.22 0.96 -13.15
C ALA A 473 4.82 1.97 -12.14
N GLU A 474 4.48 3.24 -12.31
CA GLU A 474 5.00 4.30 -11.44
C GLU A 474 4.44 4.20 -10.02
N MET A 475 3.15 3.91 -9.88
CA MET A 475 2.51 3.69 -8.57
C MET A 475 3.06 2.45 -7.88
N PHE A 476 3.36 1.40 -8.66
CA PHE A 476 4.00 0.20 -8.14
C PHE A 476 5.39 0.49 -7.57
N ILE A 477 6.23 1.23 -8.32
CA ILE A 477 7.59 1.60 -7.88
C ILE A 477 7.52 2.44 -6.59
N LEU A 478 6.59 3.41 -6.52
CA LEU A 478 6.43 4.28 -5.36
C LEU A 478 5.96 3.49 -4.12
N ALA A 479 5.00 2.59 -4.30
CA ALA A 479 4.52 1.69 -3.25
C ALA A 479 5.62 0.74 -2.76
N LEU A 480 6.44 0.22 -3.67
CA LEU A 480 7.58 -0.64 -3.34
C LEU A 480 8.64 0.11 -2.52
N CYS A 481 9.01 1.32 -2.94
CA CYS A 481 9.96 2.17 -2.21
C CYS A 481 9.43 2.51 -0.80
N TYR A 482 8.15 2.87 -0.68
CA TYR A 482 7.50 3.15 0.60
C TYR A 482 7.54 1.91 1.51
N MET A 483 7.21 0.73 0.96
CA MET A 483 7.22 -0.53 1.70
C MET A 483 8.62 -0.87 2.21
N ILE A 484 9.64 -0.76 1.37
CA ILE A 484 11.03 -1.03 1.75
C ILE A 484 11.46 -0.07 2.86
N LEU A 485 11.19 1.23 2.71
CA LEU A 485 11.53 2.23 3.73
C LEU A 485 10.84 1.93 5.07
N PHE A 486 9.55 1.59 5.04
CA PHE A 486 8.79 1.23 6.24
C PHE A 486 9.38 -0.01 6.94
N VAL A 487 9.67 -1.08 6.20
CA VAL A 487 10.23 -2.32 6.76
C VAL A 487 11.61 -2.07 7.36
N VAL A 488 12.49 -1.37 6.64
CA VAL A 488 13.83 -1.03 7.13
C VAL A 488 13.72 -0.18 8.40
N TYR A 489 12.89 0.85 8.38
CA TYR A 489 12.71 1.73 9.53
C TYR A 489 12.11 1.00 10.74
N PHE A 490 11.10 0.14 10.51
CA PHE A 490 10.53 -0.73 11.55
C PHE A 490 11.58 -1.61 12.23
N MET A 491 12.57 -2.11 11.48
CA MET A 491 13.64 -2.96 12.02
C MET A 491 14.66 -2.16 12.85
N VAL A 492 14.93 -0.91 12.48
CA VAL A 492 16.04 -0.14 13.07
C VAL A 492 15.63 0.88 14.13
N ILE A 493 14.34 1.21 14.26
CA ILE A 493 13.89 2.26 15.19
C ILE A 493 13.93 1.83 16.67
N GLY A 494 13.92 0.53 16.93
CA GLY A 494 14.09 0.00 18.28
C GLY A 494 15.53 0.05 18.74
N LYS A 495 15.79 0.40 20.00
CA LYS A 495 17.14 0.45 20.58
C LYS A 495 17.22 -0.21 21.95
N TYR A 496 18.43 -0.63 22.31
CA TYR A 496 18.72 -1.01 23.68
C TYR A 496 18.76 0.24 24.59
N THR A 497 18.26 0.09 25.82
CA THR A 497 18.54 1.07 26.89
C THR A 497 19.98 0.90 27.36
N ASP A 498 20.54 1.91 28.04
CA ASP A 498 21.89 1.78 28.63
C ASP A 498 21.96 0.60 29.60
N LYS A 499 20.95 0.46 30.47
CA LYS A 499 20.84 -0.66 31.40
C LYS A 499 20.74 -2.00 30.67
N GLY A 500 19.85 -2.10 29.69
CA GLY A 500 19.66 -3.34 28.94
C GLY A 500 20.87 -3.77 28.11
N LEU A 501 21.60 -2.79 27.55
CA LEU A 501 22.85 -3.07 26.87
C LEU A 501 23.90 -3.61 27.83
N ARG A 502 24.05 -3.02 29.04
CA ARG A 502 25.00 -3.50 30.08
C ARG A 502 24.65 -4.89 30.56
N GLU A 503 23.37 -5.17 30.83
CA GLU A 503 22.89 -6.51 31.18
C GLU A 503 23.25 -7.54 30.10
N LYS A 504 23.05 -7.21 28.83
CA LYS A 504 23.40 -8.06 27.69
C LYS A 504 24.92 -8.27 27.54
N GLU A 505 25.71 -7.21 27.72
CA GLU A 505 27.18 -7.27 27.69
C GLU A 505 27.71 -8.15 28.82
N TYR A 506 27.17 -8.01 30.04
CA TYR A 506 27.50 -8.83 31.20
C TYR A 506 27.21 -10.33 30.94
N LEU A 507 26.02 -10.65 30.46
CA LEU A 507 25.65 -12.03 30.11
C LEU A 507 26.54 -12.61 28.99
N LYS A 508 26.99 -11.80 28.05
CA LYS A 508 27.97 -12.20 27.04
C LYS A 508 29.35 -12.44 27.66
N GLY A 509 29.78 -11.63 28.60
CA GLY A 509 31.02 -11.81 29.38
C GLY A 509 30.99 -13.09 30.18
N MET A 510 29.87 -13.39 30.86
CA MET A 510 29.68 -14.64 31.57
C MET A 510 29.71 -15.86 30.62
N LYS A 511 29.04 -15.77 29.47
CA LYS A 511 29.11 -16.82 28.44
C LYS A 511 30.54 -17.03 27.94
N MET A 512 31.29 -15.96 27.75
CA MET A 512 32.68 -16.00 27.33
C MET A 512 33.56 -16.67 28.39
N TYR A 513 33.43 -16.30 29.67
CA TYR A 513 34.15 -16.92 30.77
C TYR A 513 33.91 -18.43 30.81
N ILE A 514 32.66 -18.87 30.82
CA ILE A 514 32.31 -20.30 30.87
C ILE A 514 32.91 -21.06 29.68
N LYS A 515 32.96 -20.47 28.49
CA LYS A 515 33.51 -21.10 27.28
C LYS A 515 35.03 -21.18 27.23
N THR A 516 35.71 -20.15 27.70
CA THR A 516 37.14 -19.92 27.40
C THR A 516 38.01 -19.76 28.64
N ALA A 517 37.50 -20.11 29.84
CA ALA A 517 38.30 -19.96 31.04
C ALA A 517 39.58 -20.81 30.95
N GLU A 518 40.70 -20.08 30.91
CA GLU A 518 42.05 -20.66 31.02
C GLU A 518 42.33 -21.02 32.48
N GLU A 519 43.21 -22.01 32.72
CA GLU A 519 43.50 -22.54 34.07
C GLU A 519 43.95 -21.45 35.05
N ASN A 520 44.73 -20.50 34.60
CA ASN A 520 45.23 -19.34 35.39
C ASN A 520 44.17 -18.29 35.71
N LYS A 521 42.98 -18.36 35.07
CA LYS A 521 41.83 -17.45 35.26
C LYS A 521 40.65 -18.14 35.96
N ILE A 522 40.78 -19.40 36.33
CA ILE A 522 39.77 -20.15 37.10
C ILE A 522 39.78 -19.65 38.55
N GLN A 523 38.60 -19.40 39.11
CA GLN A 523 38.42 -18.98 40.48
C GLN A 523 38.98 -20.05 41.43
N LYS A 524 39.77 -19.60 42.44
CA LYS A 524 40.20 -20.47 43.56
C LYS A 524 39.11 -20.54 44.61
N PHE A 525 38.91 -21.71 45.16
CA PHE A 525 37.92 -21.99 46.22
C PHE A 525 38.68 -22.44 47.47
N ASN A 526 38.17 -22.02 48.64
CA ASN A 526 38.78 -22.34 49.91
C ASN A 526 38.45 -23.80 50.35
N ASP A 527 37.23 -24.23 50.02
CA ASP A 527 36.76 -25.56 50.31
C ASP A 527 35.80 -26.10 49.23
N VAL A 528 35.41 -27.35 49.37
CA VAL A 528 34.55 -28.07 48.43
C VAL A 528 33.13 -27.52 48.44
N ASP A 529 32.63 -27.04 49.57
CA ASP A 529 31.27 -26.53 49.70
C ASP A 529 31.13 -25.16 49.00
N GLU A 530 32.14 -24.32 49.06
CA GLU A 530 32.20 -23.04 48.30
C GLU A 530 32.16 -23.32 46.80
N LEU A 531 32.90 -24.31 46.31
CA LEU A 531 32.89 -24.72 44.91
C LEU A 531 31.51 -25.24 44.50
N VAL A 532 30.88 -26.08 45.34
CA VAL A 532 29.53 -26.60 45.08
C VAL A 532 28.50 -25.48 44.99
N GLU A 533 28.52 -24.55 45.94
CA GLU A 533 27.56 -23.41 45.94
C GLU A 533 27.76 -22.52 44.71
N TYR A 534 29.00 -22.25 44.31
CA TYR A 534 29.29 -21.46 43.10
C TYR A 534 28.72 -22.14 41.83
N PHE A 535 29.00 -23.45 41.63
CA PHE A 535 28.50 -24.13 40.42
C PHE A 535 27.00 -24.36 40.44
N LYS A 536 26.37 -24.57 41.61
CA LYS A 536 24.92 -24.53 41.73
C LYS A 536 24.34 -23.22 41.25
N GLY A 537 24.93 -22.10 41.64
CA GLY A 537 24.48 -20.77 41.21
C GLY A 537 24.69 -20.48 39.71
N ILE A 538 25.81 -20.93 39.14
CA ILE A 538 26.15 -20.70 37.71
C ILE A 538 25.36 -21.60 36.76
N LEU A 539 25.05 -22.81 37.12
CA LEU A 539 24.50 -23.82 36.22
C LEU A 539 23.16 -23.39 35.56
N PRO A 540 22.18 -22.77 36.24
CA PRO A 540 20.96 -22.24 35.59
C PRO A 540 21.27 -21.20 34.52
N TYR A 541 22.28 -20.34 34.73
CA TYR A 541 22.72 -19.35 33.74
C TYR A 541 23.48 -19.98 32.58
N ALA A 542 24.30 -20.99 32.83
CA ALA A 542 24.99 -21.73 31.76
C ALA A 542 23.99 -22.40 30.81
N VAL A 543 22.91 -22.92 31.35
CA VAL A 543 21.80 -23.45 30.57
C VAL A 543 21.09 -22.34 29.81
N ALA A 544 20.75 -21.25 30.46
CA ALA A 544 20.11 -20.06 29.87
C ALA A 544 20.94 -19.47 28.71
N LEU A 545 22.26 -19.51 28.81
CA LEU A 545 23.20 -19.00 27.82
C LEU A 545 23.59 -20.05 26.76
N GLY A 546 23.14 -21.29 26.89
CA GLY A 546 23.44 -22.37 25.95
C GLY A 546 24.89 -22.83 25.99
N VAL A 547 25.51 -22.87 27.20
CA VAL A 547 26.90 -23.25 27.46
C VAL A 547 26.99 -24.25 28.61
N LYS A 548 26.02 -25.16 28.71
CA LYS A 548 25.90 -26.15 29.76
C LYS A 548 27.10 -27.09 29.81
N ASN A 549 27.48 -27.67 28.67
CA ASN A 549 28.59 -28.65 28.62
C ASN A 549 29.93 -27.99 28.96
N GLU A 550 30.12 -26.76 28.53
CA GLU A 550 31.32 -25.99 28.86
C GLU A 550 31.40 -25.65 30.36
N ALA A 551 30.24 -25.40 31.00
CA ALA A 551 30.18 -25.20 32.46
C ALA A 551 30.56 -26.44 33.24
N ILE A 552 30.25 -27.64 32.76
CA ILE A 552 30.65 -28.91 33.35
C ILE A 552 32.17 -29.08 33.23
N ASN A 553 32.68 -28.89 32.00
CA ASN A 553 34.12 -28.97 31.78
C ASN A 553 34.88 -27.97 32.67
N LEU A 554 34.31 -26.78 32.88
CA LEU A 554 34.86 -25.79 33.80
C LEU A 554 34.82 -26.27 35.25
N MET A 555 33.74 -26.91 35.68
CA MET A 555 33.62 -27.52 37.01
C MET A 555 34.67 -28.60 37.23
N GLU A 556 34.82 -29.54 36.30
CA GLU A 556 35.83 -30.61 36.37
C GLU A 556 37.26 -30.07 36.43
N LYS A 557 37.56 -29.04 35.66
CA LYS A 557 38.84 -28.32 35.73
C LYS A 557 39.03 -27.65 37.09
N SER A 558 37.98 -27.01 37.63
CA SER A 558 38.03 -26.36 38.95
C SER A 558 38.29 -27.34 40.07
N ILE A 559 37.69 -28.54 40.03
CA ILE A 559 37.95 -29.65 40.99
C ILE A 559 39.41 -30.01 40.98
N ARG A 560 40.02 -30.22 39.79
CA ARG A 560 41.43 -30.60 39.64
C ARG A 560 42.37 -29.48 40.14
N LEU A 561 42.14 -28.25 39.73
CA LEU A 561 43.01 -27.12 40.08
C LEU A 561 42.99 -26.73 41.57
N ASN A 562 41.92 -27.10 42.31
CA ASN A 562 41.81 -26.86 43.73
C ASN A 562 42.15 -28.11 44.57
N ASN A 563 42.65 -29.18 43.96
CA ASN A 563 43.02 -30.44 44.61
C ASN A 563 41.85 -31.14 45.34
N PHE A 564 40.64 -31.05 44.77
CA PHE A 564 39.43 -31.66 45.33
C PHE A 564 39.05 -32.96 44.60
N GLU A 565 39.99 -33.65 44.00
CA GLU A 565 39.74 -34.85 43.18
C GLU A 565 39.04 -35.99 43.95
N GLU A 566 39.44 -36.24 45.22
CA GLU A 566 38.78 -37.21 46.07
C GLU A 566 37.30 -36.89 46.35
N SER A 567 36.91 -35.62 46.24
CA SER A 567 35.55 -35.14 46.43
C SER A 567 34.74 -35.03 45.13
N GLY A 568 35.27 -35.48 44.00
CA GLY A 568 34.66 -35.33 42.68
C GLY A 568 33.24 -35.91 42.60
N ASN A 569 33.00 -37.06 43.14
CA ASN A 569 31.67 -37.69 43.22
C ASN A 569 30.70 -36.90 44.12
N TYR A 570 31.19 -36.37 45.25
CA TYR A 570 30.40 -35.53 46.15
C TYR A 570 29.96 -34.23 45.48
N VAL A 571 30.88 -33.54 44.77
CA VAL A 571 30.59 -32.33 44.01
C VAL A 571 29.57 -32.62 42.90
N SER A 572 29.81 -33.68 42.11
CA SER A 572 28.93 -34.07 41.01
C SER A 572 27.51 -34.40 41.46
N ASN A 573 27.36 -35.11 42.55
CA ASN A 573 26.05 -35.48 43.10
C ASN A 573 25.29 -34.26 43.68
N ARG A 574 26.00 -33.28 44.23
CA ARG A 574 25.37 -32.08 44.82
C ARG A 574 25.06 -30.98 43.82
N VAL A 575 25.79 -30.89 42.72
CA VAL A 575 25.54 -29.86 41.65
C VAL A 575 24.47 -30.34 40.66
N TYR A 576 23.80 -31.45 40.87
CA TYR A 576 22.78 -31.99 39.97
C TYR A 576 23.27 -32.15 38.54
N MET A 577 23.81 -33.30 38.23
CA MET A 577 24.47 -33.62 36.98
C MET A 577 23.69 -33.30 35.71
N PRO A 578 24.36 -33.01 34.63
CA PRO A 578 23.79 -32.58 33.35
C PRO A 578 22.95 -33.61 32.61
N SER A 579 23.16 -34.88 32.80
CA SER A 579 22.25 -35.95 32.34
C SER A 579 20.84 -35.72 32.86
N TYR A 580 20.73 -35.42 34.14
CA TYR A 580 19.48 -35.07 34.81
C TYR A 580 18.75 -33.85 34.19
N TYR A 581 19.51 -32.81 33.84
CA TYR A 581 18.93 -31.63 33.20
C TYR A 581 18.41 -31.94 31.79
N SER A 582 19.06 -32.80 31.02
CA SER A 582 18.60 -33.20 29.68
C SER A 582 17.26 -33.91 29.75
N ASP A 583 17.13 -34.80 30.73
CA ASP A 583 15.93 -35.59 30.94
C ASP A 583 14.79 -34.75 31.54
N LEU A 584 15.11 -33.82 32.45
CA LEU A 584 14.20 -32.78 32.93
C LEU A 584 13.64 -31.96 31.81
N THR A 585 14.49 -31.42 30.93
CA THR A 585 14.05 -30.61 29.79
C THR A 585 13.17 -31.40 28.83
N ARG A 586 13.49 -32.67 28.61
CA ARG A 586 12.72 -33.58 27.75
C ARG A 586 11.35 -33.88 28.35
N SER A 587 11.30 -34.22 29.65
CA SER A 587 10.07 -34.49 30.38
C SER A 587 9.15 -33.28 30.39
N LEU A 588 9.64 -32.12 30.81
CA LEU A 588 8.88 -30.87 30.80
C LEU A 588 8.39 -30.47 29.39
N SER A 589 9.23 -30.70 28.37
CA SER A 589 8.82 -30.43 26.98
C SER A 589 7.71 -31.38 26.54
N SER A 590 7.74 -32.62 26.91
CA SER A 590 6.70 -33.62 26.62
C SER A 590 5.36 -33.22 27.25
N GLU A 591 5.39 -32.92 28.56
CA GLU A 591 4.17 -32.51 29.28
C GLU A 591 3.58 -31.19 28.77
N TYR A 592 4.43 -30.20 28.46
CA TYR A 592 3.99 -28.95 27.89
C TYR A 592 3.35 -29.13 26.50
N ASN A 593 3.91 -29.98 25.64
CA ASN A 593 3.37 -30.26 24.32
C ASN A 593 2.01 -30.98 24.41
N LYS A 594 1.86 -31.99 25.30
CA LYS A 594 0.56 -32.63 25.54
C LYS A 594 -0.51 -31.61 25.98
N ALA A 595 -0.14 -30.70 26.86
CA ALA A 595 -1.02 -29.61 27.29
C ALA A 595 -1.42 -28.71 26.16
N TYR A 596 -0.47 -28.31 25.32
CA TYR A 596 -0.70 -27.45 24.14
C TYR A 596 -1.65 -28.09 23.13
N GLU A 597 -1.45 -29.37 22.80
CA GLU A 597 -2.29 -30.13 21.89
C GLU A 597 -3.73 -30.20 22.41
N LYS A 598 -3.93 -30.55 23.68
CA LYS A 598 -5.25 -30.62 24.29
C LYS A 598 -6.02 -29.29 24.26
N ILE A 599 -5.34 -28.18 24.61
CA ILE A 599 -5.95 -26.83 24.58
C ILE A 599 -6.21 -26.37 23.15
N SER A 600 -5.31 -26.72 22.22
CA SER A 600 -5.45 -26.38 20.79
C SER A 600 -6.67 -27.08 20.18
N GLU A 601 -6.89 -28.35 20.50
CA GLU A 601 -8.08 -29.08 20.04
C GLU A 601 -9.39 -28.52 20.63
N GLU A 602 -9.39 -28.16 21.91
CA GLU A 602 -10.56 -27.53 22.56
C GLU A 602 -10.92 -26.19 21.90
N ASN A 603 -9.91 -25.33 21.60
CA ASN A 603 -10.10 -24.07 20.91
C ASN A 603 -10.56 -24.24 19.46
N PHE A 604 -10.07 -25.27 18.75
CA PHE A 604 -10.48 -25.59 17.39
C PHE A 604 -11.95 -26.07 17.33
N ARG A 605 -12.42 -26.85 18.32
CA ARG A 605 -13.82 -27.26 18.43
C ARG A 605 -14.73 -26.07 18.72
N ALA A 606 -14.31 -25.12 19.54
CA ALA A 606 -15.07 -23.91 19.86
C ALA A 606 -15.20 -22.95 18.64
N SER A 607 -14.20 -22.88 17.74
CA SER A 607 -14.21 -22.01 16.56
C SER A 607 -15.04 -22.55 15.38
N ARG A 608 -15.40 -23.83 15.35
CA ARG A 608 -16.21 -24.46 14.28
C ARG A 608 -17.70 -24.15 14.34
N SER A 609 -18.20 -23.54 15.40
CA SER A 609 -19.62 -23.21 15.57
C SER A 609 -20.11 -21.93 14.86
N HIS A 610 -19.22 -21.17 14.18
CA HIS A 610 -19.56 -19.92 13.53
C HIS A 610 -18.85 -19.76 12.19
N SER A 611 -19.38 -20.32 11.10
CA SER A 611 -19.31 -19.71 9.76
C SER A 611 -20.12 -20.50 8.72
N GLY A 612 -21.17 -19.88 8.25
CA GLY A 612 -21.88 -20.23 7.00
C GLY A 612 -22.19 -18.93 6.27
N GLY A 613 -21.73 -18.79 5.03
CA GLY A 613 -22.05 -17.65 4.19
C GLY A 613 -21.30 -17.67 2.86
N GLY A 614 -22.00 -18.10 1.79
CA GLY A 614 -21.45 -18.21 0.45
C GLY A 614 -21.62 -16.91 -0.34
N PHE A 615 -20.70 -16.67 -1.29
CA PHE A 615 -20.79 -15.61 -2.28
C PHE A 615 -20.82 -16.16 -3.70
N SER A 616 -21.75 -15.66 -4.52
CA SER A 616 -21.90 -15.94 -5.94
C SER A 616 -21.26 -14.85 -6.80
N SER A 617 -20.63 -15.27 -7.91
CA SER A 617 -19.92 -14.43 -8.87
C SER A 617 -20.81 -14.02 -10.04
N GLY A 618 -20.83 -12.74 -10.41
CA GLY A 618 -21.42 -12.19 -11.63
C GLY A 618 -20.34 -11.65 -12.58
N ARG A 619 -20.40 -12.03 -13.85
CA ARG A 619 -19.53 -11.52 -14.92
C ARG A 619 -20.26 -10.44 -15.73
N SER A 620 -19.57 -9.37 -16.12
CA SER A 620 -20.02 -8.46 -17.17
C SER A 620 -18.87 -8.08 -18.11
N ARG A 621 -19.17 -8.01 -19.41
CA ARG A 621 -18.27 -7.62 -20.49
C ARG A 621 -18.54 -6.20 -20.92
N SER A 622 -17.52 -5.44 -21.32
CA SER A 622 -17.65 -4.13 -21.95
C SER A 622 -16.71 -3.98 -23.12
N GLY A 623 -17.18 -3.32 -24.19
CA GLY A 623 -16.36 -2.84 -25.29
C GLY A 623 -15.96 -1.39 -25.03
N GLY A 624 -14.67 -1.06 -25.25
CA GLY A 624 -14.12 0.28 -25.07
C GLY A 624 -13.90 0.97 -26.39
N GLY A 625 -14.11 2.26 -26.45
CA GLY A 625 -13.67 3.14 -27.53
C GLY A 625 -13.61 4.57 -27.00
N SER A 626 -12.45 5.20 -27.13
CA SER A 626 -12.26 6.60 -26.78
C SER A 626 -12.23 7.45 -28.04
N GLY A 627 -12.82 8.60 -28.03
CA GLY A 627 -12.65 9.63 -29.05
C GLY A 627 -13.79 10.60 -29.12
N GLY A 628 -13.46 11.85 -29.29
CA GLY A 628 -14.29 12.93 -29.74
C GLY A 628 -15.53 13.26 -28.92
N GLY A 629 -15.48 14.37 -28.18
CA GLY A 629 -16.67 14.85 -27.48
C GLY A 629 -17.77 15.31 -28.47
N GLY A 630 -18.95 15.49 -27.94
CA GLY A 630 -20.12 15.99 -28.62
C GLY A 630 -20.79 17.08 -27.83
N GLY A 631 -21.95 17.45 -28.26
CA GLY A 631 -22.79 18.45 -27.59
C GLY A 631 -24.20 18.44 -28.13
N GLY A 632 -25.06 19.24 -27.56
CA GLY A 632 -26.45 19.42 -27.92
C GLY A 632 -27.08 20.50 -27.07
N SER A 633 -28.37 20.79 -27.36
CA SER A 633 -29.15 21.73 -26.55
C SER A 633 -29.75 21.09 -25.31
N TRP A 634 -30.16 21.91 -24.37
CA TRP A 634 -30.86 21.47 -23.14
C TRP A 634 -31.90 22.48 -22.67
#